data_7fa9df547f67f489642d9cc6f306ab1a
#
_entry.id   7fa9df547f67f489642d9cc6f306ab1a
#
_cell.length_a   1.000
_cell.length_b   1.000
_cell.length_c   1.000
_cell.angle_alpha   90.00
_cell.angle_beta   90.00
_cell.angle_gamma   90.00
#
_symmetry.space_group_name_H-M   'P 1'
#
loop_
_entity.id
_entity.type
_entity.pdbx_description
1 polymer ?
#
loop_
_entity_poly.entity_id
_entity_poly.type
_entity_poly.pdbx_seq_one_letter_code
_entity_poly.pdbx_strand_id
1 'polypeptide(L)'
;MSEVEQEDQSLEGVSLSVNWHVSETIHNQYIHNVIVQPGQNEITLSFFETHIPPYIGSPEANREYLQAQSVRFECVGKFVVTPQFIPEIIKALQVGLDNYNTGKAREERETKR
;
A
#
# COMPACT_ATOMS: atom_id res chain seq x y z
N MET A 1 -2.23 -12.56 -15.81
CA MET A 1 -2.15 -13.31 -14.55
C MET A 1 -0.74 -13.76 -14.28
N SER A 2 -0.31 -13.61 -13.09
CA SER A 2 1.00 -14.10 -12.72
C SER A 2 0.90 -15.01 -11.51
N GLU A 3 1.60 -16.13 -11.59
CA GLU A 3 1.73 -17.10 -10.55
C GLU A 3 3.08 -16.83 -9.89
N VAL A 4 3.05 -16.38 -8.65
CA VAL A 4 4.25 -15.88 -8.01
C VAL A 4 5.00 -17.00 -7.29
N GLU A 5 4.30 -17.78 -6.51
CA GLU A 5 4.92 -18.77 -5.65
C GLU A 5 3.95 -19.89 -5.33
N GLN A 6 4.50 -21.07 -5.14
CA GLN A 6 3.73 -22.24 -4.72
C GLN A 6 4.45 -22.89 -3.57
N GLU A 7 3.75 -23.11 -2.47
CA GLU A 7 4.34 -23.80 -1.33
C GLU A 7 3.31 -24.70 -0.66
N ASP A 8 3.80 -25.69 0.07
CA ASP A 8 2.96 -26.64 0.77
C ASP A 8 2.82 -26.21 2.23
N GLN A 9 1.60 -26.33 2.74
CA GLN A 9 1.31 -26.06 4.15
C GLN A 9 0.54 -27.24 4.73
N SER A 10 0.85 -27.58 5.96
CA SER A 10 0.14 -28.64 6.68
C SER A 10 -0.94 -28.02 7.57
N LEU A 11 -2.13 -28.59 7.52
CA LEU A 11 -3.25 -28.19 8.33
C LEU A 11 -3.98 -29.45 8.81
N GLU A 12 -3.96 -29.68 10.12
CA GLU A 12 -4.60 -30.86 10.74
C GLU A 12 -4.22 -32.18 10.05
N GLY A 13 -2.93 -32.35 9.74
CA GLY A 13 -2.43 -33.57 9.12
C GLY A 13 -2.66 -33.65 7.63
N VAL A 14 -3.24 -32.63 7.01
CA VAL A 14 -3.45 -32.54 5.58
C VAL A 14 -2.45 -31.56 4.98
N SER A 15 -1.75 -31.99 3.94
CA SER A 15 -0.81 -31.13 3.22
C SER A 15 -1.55 -30.43 2.10
N LEU A 16 -1.47 -29.09 2.06
CA LEU A 16 -2.14 -28.26 1.06
C LEU A 16 -1.11 -27.51 0.22
N SER A 17 -1.33 -27.49 -1.08
CA SER A 17 -0.53 -26.72 -2.00
C SER A 17 -1.03 -25.27 -2.02
N VAL A 18 -0.13 -24.31 -1.87
CA VAL A 18 -0.50 -22.88 -1.86
C VAL A 18 -0.06 -22.26 -3.18
N ASN A 19 -0.99 -21.60 -3.85
CA ASN A 19 -0.75 -20.93 -5.12
C ASN A 19 -1.07 -19.45 -4.99
N TRP A 20 -0.06 -18.61 -5.19
CA TRP A 20 -0.20 -17.16 -5.14
C TRP A 20 -0.57 -16.64 -6.53
N HIS A 21 -1.74 -16.07 -6.65
CA HIS A 21 -2.29 -15.66 -7.93
C HIS A 21 -2.69 -14.19 -7.91
N VAL A 22 -2.22 -13.45 -8.90
CA VAL A 22 -2.60 -12.05 -9.09
C VAL A 22 -3.35 -11.94 -10.41
N SER A 23 -4.63 -11.55 -10.32
CA SER A 23 -5.47 -11.39 -11.49
C SER A 23 -5.01 -10.22 -12.36
N GLU A 24 -5.19 -10.34 -13.68
CA GLU A 24 -4.89 -9.27 -14.62
C GLU A 24 -5.75 -8.03 -14.40
N THR A 25 -6.87 -8.17 -13.69
CA THR A 25 -7.75 -7.04 -13.39
C THR A 25 -7.25 -6.21 -12.21
N ILE A 26 -6.26 -6.70 -11.48
CA ILE A 26 -5.66 -5.94 -10.38
C ILE A 26 -4.58 -5.02 -10.94
N HIS A 27 -4.72 -3.74 -10.69
CA HIS A 27 -3.77 -2.74 -11.16
C HIS A 27 -3.02 -2.12 -10.00
N ASN A 28 -1.82 -1.63 -10.27
CA ASN A 28 -1.07 -0.87 -9.28
C ASN A 28 -1.82 0.41 -8.97
N GLN A 29 -2.01 0.69 -7.70
CA GLN A 29 -2.74 1.85 -7.23
C GLN A 29 -1.87 2.63 -6.26
N TYR A 30 -1.67 3.91 -6.52
CA TYR A 30 -0.98 4.78 -5.58
C TYR A 30 -1.90 5.10 -4.41
N ILE A 31 -1.35 5.04 -3.21
CA ILE A 31 -2.06 5.45 -2.00
C ILE A 31 -1.20 6.48 -1.27
N HIS A 32 -1.86 7.47 -0.69
CA HIS A 32 -1.20 8.57 0.01
C HIS A 32 -1.63 8.65 1.45
N ASN A 33 -2.68 7.92 1.84
CA ASN A 33 -3.15 7.92 3.21
C ASN A 33 -3.86 6.61 3.51
N VAL A 34 -3.89 6.27 4.79
CA VAL A 34 -4.59 5.10 5.28
C VAL A 34 -5.31 5.48 6.57
N ILE A 35 -6.57 5.07 6.69
CA ILE A 35 -7.33 5.23 7.92
C ILE A 35 -7.59 3.85 8.47
N VAL A 36 -7.26 3.66 9.75
CA VAL A 36 -7.42 2.39 10.44
C VAL A 36 -8.53 2.56 11.46
N GLN A 37 -9.59 1.79 11.32
CA GLN A 37 -10.77 1.88 12.20
C GLN A 37 -11.00 0.55 12.91
N PRO A 38 -10.77 0.49 14.23
CA PRO A 38 -11.07 -0.73 14.98
C PRO A 38 -12.57 -0.87 15.16
N GLY A 39 -13.07 -2.07 14.91
CA GLY A 39 -14.43 -2.46 15.22
C GLY A 39 -14.45 -3.36 16.46
N GLN A 40 -15.53 -4.09 16.63
CA GLN A 40 -15.68 -4.96 17.79
C GLN A 40 -14.77 -6.19 17.70
N ASN A 41 -14.73 -6.85 16.54
CA ASN A 41 -13.94 -8.07 16.33
C ASN A 41 -13.04 -7.98 15.10
N GLU A 42 -12.91 -6.79 14.51
CA GLU A 42 -12.22 -6.61 13.23
C GLU A 42 -11.61 -5.23 13.13
N ILE A 43 -10.72 -5.06 12.18
CA ILE A 43 -10.10 -3.76 11.89
C ILE A 43 -10.29 -3.50 10.41
N THR A 44 -10.79 -2.31 10.09
CA THR A 44 -10.97 -1.88 8.70
C THR A 44 -9.82 -0.96 8.30
N LEU A 45 -9.18 -1.28 7.19
CA LEU A 45 -8.13 -0.46 6.59
C LEU A 45 -8.70 0.20 5.35
N SER A 46 -8.75 1.53 5.34
CA SER A 46 -9.22 2.30 4.19
C SER A 46 -8.05 3.06 3.59
N PHE A 47 -7.83 2.87 2.29
CA PHE A 47 -6.70 3.47 1.58
C PHE A 47 -7.20 4.56 0.67
N PHE A 48 -6.49 5.68 0.65
CA PHE A 48 -6.92 6.87 -0.07
C PHE A 48 -5.84 7.38 -1.00
N GLU A 49 -6.28 7.89 -2.14
CA GLU A 49 -5.46 8.64 -3.07
C GLU A 49 -5.80 10.11 -2.94
N THR A 50 -4.79 10.96 -2.92
CA THR A 50 -4.99 12.40 -2.79
C THR A 50 -5.12 13.03 -4.17
N HIS A 51 -6.18 13.80 -4.36
CA HIS A 51 -6.40 14.57 -5.57
C HIS A 51 -6.21 16.04 -5.26
N ILE A 52 -5.17 16.63 -5.85
CA ILE A 52 -4.84 18.04 -5.68
C ILE A 52 -5.31 18.78 -6.92
N PRO A 53 -5.98 19.95 -6.78
CA PRO A 53 -6.40 20.73 -7.94
C PRO A 53 -5.22 21.08 -8.83
N PRO A 54 -5.44 21.18 -10.17
CA PRO A 54 -4.34 21.47 -11.09
C PRO A 54 -3.74 22.85 -10.86
N TYR A 55 -2.44 22.96 -11.17
CA TYR A 55 -1.72 24.22 -11.09
C TYR A 55 -2.22 25.18 -12.16
N ILE A 56 -2.50 26.44 -11.76
CA ILE A 56 -3.01 27.46 -12.66
C ILE A 56 -2.28 28.78 -12.41
N GLY A 57 -1.66 29.35 -13.45
CA GLY A 57 -1.11 30.70 -13.42
C GLY A 57 0.18 30.84 -12.60
N SER A 58 0.38 32.06 -12.04
CA SER A 58 1.56 32.38 -11.26
C SER A 58 1.53 31.70 -9.90
N PRO A 59 2.68 31.63 -9.19
CA PRO A 59 2.70 31.05 -7.85
C PRO A 59 1.71 31.70 -6.88
N GLU A 60 1.52 33.02 -6.99
CA GLU A 60 0.58 33.74 -6.13
C GLU A 60 -0.86 33.39 -6.46
N ALA A 61 -1.21 33.41 -7.74
CA ALA A 61 -2.54 33.04 -8.21
C ALA A 61 -2.84 31.58 -7.88
N ASN A 62 -1.84 30.70 -8.03
CA ASN A 62 -1.99 29.29 -7.70
C ASN A 62 -2.23 29.10 -6.22
N ARG A 63 -1.54 29.87 -5.36
CA ARG A 63 -1.74 29.78 -3.91
C ARG A 63 -3.16 30.17 -3.53
N GLU A 64 -3.67 31.27 -4.08
CA GLU A 64 -5.04 31.70 -3.83
C GLU A 64 -6.05 30.65 -4.32
N TYR A 65 -5.80 30.11 -5.49
CA TYR A 65 -6.64 29.06 -6.06
C TYR A 65 -6.68 27.82 -5.17
N LEU A 66 -5.51 27.36 -4.71
CA LEU A 66 -5.42 26.16 -3.86
C LEU A 66 -6.05 26.39 -2.49
N GLN A 67 -5.94 27.59 -1.94
CA GLN A 67 -6.59 27.92 -0.66
C GLN A 67 -8.12 27.92 -0.78
N ALA A 68 -8.64 28.24 -1.95
CA ALA A 68 -10.07 28.25 -2.22
C ALA A 68 -10.62 26.85 -2.51
N GLN A 69 -9.73 25.86 -2.77
CA GLN A 69 -10.12 24.51 -3.09
C GLN A 69 -9.91 23.60 -1.90
N SER A 70 -10.74 22.59 -1.78
CA SER A 70 -10.49 21.52 -0.81
C SER A 70 -9.70 20.41 -1.46
N VAL A 71 -8.79 19.81 -0.69
CA VAL A 71 -8.07 18.62 -1.13
C VAL A 71 -9.00 17.43 -0.97
N ARG A 72 -9.16 16.67 -2.06
CA ARG A 72 -10.04 15.51 -2.07
C ARG A 72 -9.23 14.25 -1.83
N PHE A 73 -9.67 13.45 -0.86
CA PHE A 73 -9.12 12.13 -0.59
C PHE A 73 -10.13 11.11 -1.10
N GLU A 74 -9.74 10.38 -2.12
CA GLU A 74 -10.60 9.38 -2.75
C GLU A 74 -10.27 7.99 -2.21
N CYS A 75 -11.27 7.29 -1.67
CA CYS A 75 -11.06 5.94 -1.18
C CYS A 75 -10.91 4.99 -2.36
N VAL A 76 -9.77 4.33 -2.45
CA VAL A 76 -9.49 3.39 -3.55
C VAL A 76 -9.58 1.94 -3.12
N GLY A 77 -9.69 1.66 -1.83
CA GLY A 77 -9.86 0.30 -1.35
C GLY A 77 -10.12 0.26 0.14
N LYS A 78 -10.92 -0.71 0.54
CA LYS A 78 -11.20 -0.99 1.96
C LYS A 78 -11.01 -2.48 2.19
N PHE A 79 -10.33 -2.80 3.27
CA PHE A 79 -10.05 -4.19 3.63
C PHE A 79 -10.35 -4.41 5.09
N VAL A 80 -10.98 -5.52 5.38
CA VAL A 80 -11.31 -5.90 6.76
C VAL A 80 -10.40 -7.05 7.15
N VAL A 81 -9.71 -6.90 8.26
CA VAL A 81 -8.78 -7.92 8.75
C VAL A 81 -9.07 -8.25 10.21
N THR A 82 -8.67 -9.44 10.62
CA THR A 82 -8.71 -9.78 12.04
C THR A 82 -7.59 -9.03 12.76
N PRO A 83 -7.79 -8.67 14.05
CA PRO A 83 -6.71 -8.01 14.79
C PRO A 83 -5.43 -8.83 14.85
N GLN A 84 -5.54 -10.15 14.85
CA GLN A 84 -4.39 -11.04 14.89
C GLN A 84 -3.53 -10.97 13.63
N PHE A 85 -4.10 -10.52 12.51
CA PHE A 85 -3.36 -10.39 11.26
C PHE A 85 -2.57 -9.08 11.16
N ILE A 86 -2.90 -8.08 11.98
CA ILE A 86 -2.23 -6.78 11.92
C ILE A 86 -0.72 -6.88 12.16
N PRO A 87 -0.24 -7.62 13.18
CA PRO A 87 1.21 -7.77 13.37
C PRO A 87 1.91 -8.35 12.14
N GLU A 88 1.25 -9.24 11.41
CA GLU A 88 1.82 -9.82 10.19
C GLU A 88 1.94 -8.78 9.09
N ILE A 89 0.96 -7.88 8.96
CA ILE A 89 1.03 -6.78 7.99
C ILE A 89 2.19 -5.85 8.34
N ILE A 90 2.30 -5.49 9.61
CA ILE A 90 3.38 -4.61 10.09
C ILE A 90 4.73 -5.22 9.78
N LYS A 91 4.89 -6.51 10.06
CA LYS A 91 6.15 -7.21 9.82
C LYS A 91 6.49 -7.24 8.32
N ALA A 92 5.51 -7.54 7.48
CA ALA A 92 5.71 -7.59 6.03
C ALA A 92 6.14 -6.22 5.49
N LEU A 93 5.47 -5.16 5.96
CA LEU A 93 5.82 -3.79 5.56
C LEU A 93 7.22 -3.41 6.00
N GLN A 94 7.60 -3.78 7.22
CA GLN A 94 8.93 -3.47 7.74
C GLN A 94 10.01 -4.18 6.94
N VAL A 95 9.82 -5.46 6.63
CA VAL A 95 10.77 -6.23 5.82
C VAL A 95 10.91 -5.59 4.44
N GLY A 96 9.79 -5.24 3.81
CA GLY A 96 9.81 -4.60 2.49
C GLY A 96 10.53 -3.27 2.50
N LEU A 97 10.29 -2.46 3.52
CA LEU A 97 10.94 -1.16 3.66
C LEU A 97 12.45 -1.33 3.88
N ASP A 98 12.85 -2.27 4.73
CA ASP A 98 14.26 -2.55 4.98
C ASP A 98 14.97 -3.00 3.71
N ASN A 99 14.32 -3.86 2.93
CA ASN A 99 14.88 -4.32 1.66
C ASN A 99 15.02 -3.18 0.65
N TYR A 100 14.03 -2.30 0.60
CA TYR A 100 14.08 -1.14 -0.27
C TYR A 100 15.26 -0.23 0.11
N ASN A 101 15.40 0.05 1.40
CA ASN A 101 16.48 0.93 1.88
C ASN A 101 17.87 0.33 1.62
N THR A 102 18.01 -0.98 1.79
CA THR A 102 19.27 -1.68 1.51
C THR A 102 19.61 -1.61 0.02
N GLY A 103 18.63 -1.85 -0.85
CA GLY A 103 18.82 -1.75 -2.29
C GLY A 103 19.20 -0.33 -2.73
N LYS A 104 18.54 0.66 -2.15
CA LYS A 104 18.81 2.06 -2.45
C LYS A 104 20.22 2.47 -2.05
N ALA A 105 20.66 2.06 -0.88
CA ALA A 105 22.02 2.34 -0.41
C ALA A 105 23.06 1.69 -1.31
N ARG A 106 22.78 0.48 -1.80
CA ARG A 106 23.67 -0.22 -2.73
C ARG A 106 23.80 0.53 -4.06
N GLU A 107 22.69 0.99 -4.61
CA GLU A 107 22.69 1.76 -5.85
C GLU A 107 23.51 3.04 -5.72
N GLU A 108 23.35 3.76 -4.62
CA GLU A 108 24.08 4.99 -4.38
C GLU A 108 25.59 4.75 -4.30
N ARG A 109 26.00 3.67 -3.66
CA ARG A 109 27.42 3.31 -3.57
C ARG A 109 28.00 2.96 -4.95
N GLU A 110 27.25 2.25 -5.78
CA GLU A 110 27.69 1.91 -7.13
C GLU A 110 27.80 3.13 -8.02
N THR A 111 26.86 4.07 -7.87
CA THR A 111 26.84 5.29 -8.66
C THR A 111 28.00 6.23 -8.35
N LYS A 112 28.51 6.20 -7.13
CA LYS A 112 29.59 7.09 -6.69
C LYS A 112 31.00 6.63 -7.09
N ARG A 113 31.13 5.49 -7.74
CA ARG A 113 32.44 4.98 -8.17
C ARG A 113 32.88 5.55 -9.49
#